data_19fcee76f8f0c4766379db648ba0a881
#
_entry.id   19fcee76f8f0c4766379db648ba0a881
#
_cell.length_a   1.000
_cell.length_b   1.000
_cell.length_c   1.000
_cell.angle_alpha   90.00
_cell.angle_beta   90.00
_cell.angle_gamma   90.00
#
_symmetry.space_group_name_H-M   'P 1'
#
loop_
_entity.id
_entity.type
_entity.pdbx_description
1 polymer ?
#
loop_
_entity_poly.entity_id
_entity_poly.type
_entity_poly.pdbx_seq_one_letter_code
_entity_poly.pdbx_strand_id
1 'polypeptide(L)'
;PDRASFTIDIRSIPGHRHDEIIADLTHYLGEDVEIETVVDVAPVLTEGDDPWVRDVFELMTPRLGTAPRPRGAPYFTDASALTPACGNPPTLILGPGDMALAHQTDEYCDVAMIEDAADIYETIARRWCEV
;
A
#
# COMPACT_ATOMS: atom_id res chain seq x y z
N PRO A 1 -2.62 -39.45 -0.74
CA PRO A 1 -2.45 -38.46 0.32
C PRO A 1 -3.77 -38.31 1.07
N ASP A 2 -3.68 -38.17 2.37
CA ASP A 2 -4.80 -38.02 3.30
C ASP A 2 -4.99 -36.58 3.77
N ARG A 3 -4.06 -35.70 3.42
CA ARG A 3 -4.10 -34.27 3.71
C ARG A 3 -3.41 -33.46 2.62
N ALA A 4 -3.98 -32.28 2.31
CA ALA A 4 -3.36 -31.27 1.48
C ALA A 4 -3.58 -29.88 2.11
N SER A 5 -2.64 -28.97 1.91
CA SER A 5 -2.76 -27.58 2.35
C SER A 5 -2.31 -26.64 1.24
N PHE A 6 -2.92 -25.46 1.19
CA PHE A 6 -2.55 -24.38 0.28
C PHE A 6 -2.85 -23.03 0.93
N THR A 7 -2.22 -21.99 0.46
CA THR A 7 -2.41 -20.63 0.95
C THR A 7 -3.10 -19.79 -0.11
N ILE A 8 -4.05 -18.96 0.31
CA ILE A 8 -4.71 -17.96 -0.53
C ILE A 8 -4.30 -16.58 -0.01
N ASP A 9 -3.89 -15.69 -0.89
CA ASP A 9 -3.71 -14.26 -0.61
C ASP A 9 -4.89 -13.49 -1.18
N ILE A 10 -5.66 -12.82 -0.32
CA ILE A 10 -6.82 -12.03 -0.70
C ILE A 10 -6.50 -10.56 -0.48
N ARG A 11 -6.52 -9.78 -1.55
CA ARG A 11 -6.31 -8.33 -1.51
C ARG A 11 -7.65 -7.62 -1.39
N SER A 12 -7.96 -7.19 -0.17
CA SER A 12 -9.19 -6.44 0.11
C SER A 12 -9.05 -4.97 -0.26
N ILE A 13 -10.18 -4.32 -0.48
CA ILE A 13 -10.28 -2.88 -0.67
C ILE A 13 -11.04 -2.26 0.51
N PRO A 14 -10.90 -0.95 0.75
CA PRO A 14 -11.66 -0.27 1.80
C PRO A 14 -13.17 -0.54 1.71
N GLY A 15 -13.79 -0.85 2.86
CA GLY A 15 -15.18 -1.24 2.94
C GLY A 15 -15.46 -2.75 2.92
N HIS A 16 -14.49 -3.57 2.55
CA HIS A 16 -14.62 -5.02 2.69
C HIS A 16 -14.42 -5.44 4.16
N ARG A 17 -15.28 -6.29 4.65
CA ARG A 17 -15.19 -6.90 5.96
C ARG A 17 -14.52 -8.27 5.86
N HIS A 18 -13.38 -8.44 6.52
CA HIS A 18 -12.60 -9.67 6.44
C HIS A 18 -13.31 -10.85 7.08
N ASP A 19 -14.06 -10.62 8.16
CA ASP A 19 -14.90 -11.63 8.82
C ASP A 19 -16.00 -12.17 7.87
N GLU A 20 -16.60 -11.31 7.04
CA GLU A 20 -17.58 -11.73 6.02
C GLU A 20 -16.91 -12.54 4.91
N ILE A 21 -15.72 -12.12 4.43
CA ILE A 21 -14.96 -12.87 3.43
C ILE A 21 -14.61 -14.27 3.92
N ILE A 22 -14.16 -14.40 5.18
CA ILE A 22 -13.84 -15.70 5.79
C ILE A 22 -15.12 -16.56 5.93
N ALA A 23 -16.23 -15.97 6.36
CA ALA A 23 -17.51 -16.67 6.48
C ALA A 23 -18.00 -17.19 5.13
N ASP A 24 -17.92 -16.39 4.07
CA ASP A 24 -18.30 -16.77 2.72
C ASP A 24 -17.40 -17.90 2.17
N LEU A 25 -16.09 -17.81 2.40
CA LEU A 25 -15.15 -18.87 2.03
C LEU A 25 -15.44 -20.18 2.79
N THR A 26 -15.70 -20.11 4.08
CA THR A 26 -16.04 -21.27 4.90
C THR A 26 -17.32 -21.93 4.39
N HIS A 27 -18.33 -21.13 4.09
CA HIS A 27 -19.58 -21.62 3.51
C HIS A 27 -19.38 -22.28 2.14
N TYR A 28 -18.56 -21.66 1.28
CA TYR A 28 -18.31 -22.16 -0.09
C TYR A 28 -17.49 -23.45 -0.10
N LEU A 29 -16.48 -23.56 0.77
CA LEU A 29 -15.58 -24.71 0.83
C LEU A 29 -16.16 -25.91 1.60
N GLY A 30 -17.12 -25.69 2.49
CA GLY A 30 -17.77 -26.73 3.27
C GLY A 30 -16.99 -27.20 4.49
N GLU A 31 -17.55 -28.18 5.21
CA GLU A 31 -17.08 -28.63 6.53
C GLU A 31 -15.78 -29.44 6.48
N ASP A 32 -15.38 -29.93 5.31
CA ASP A 32 -14.18 -30.75 5.15
C ASP A 32 -12.88 -29.91 5.03
N VAL A 33 -12.99 -28.59 5.03
CA VAL A 33 -11.88 -27.64 4.89
C VAL A 33 -11.72 -26.80 6.14
N GLU A 34 -10.53 -26.87 6.73
CA GLU A 34 -10.13 -26.01 7.84
C GLU A 34 -9.47 -24.75 7.31
N ILE A 35 -9.92 -23.58 7.74
CA ILE A 35 -9.38 -22.29 7.36
C ILE A 35 -8.62 -21.72 8.55
N GLU A 36 -7.35 -21.38 8.33
CA GLU A 36 -6.48 -20.67 9.28
C GLU A 36 -6.10 -19.31 8.70
N THR A 37 -6.35 -18.23 9.44
CA THR A 37 -5.90 -16.89 9.06
C THR A 37 -4.44 -16.68 9.49
N VAL A 38 -3.54 -16.54 8.51
CA VAL A 38 -2.11 -16.34 8.76
C VAL A 38 -1.80 -14.85 8.98
N VAL A 39 -2.39 -13.98 8.18
CA VAL A 39 -2.23 -12.52 8.26
C VAL A 39 -3.58 -11.87 8.00
N ASP A 40 -3.95 -10.92 8.86
CA ASP A 40 -5.15 -10.11 8.70
C ASP A 40 -4.79 -8.65 8.95
N VAL A 41 -4.75 -7.86 7.88
CA VAL A 41 -4.41 -6.44 7.91
C VAL A 41 -5.36 -5.64 7.04
N ALA A 42 -5.84 -4.54 7.58
CA ALA A 42 -6.79 -3.69 6.90
C ALA A 42 -6.17 -2.97 5.68
N PRO A 43 -6.94 -2.70 4.63
CA PRO A 43 -6.53 -1.84 3.54
C PRO A 43 -6.33 -0.39 4.04
N VAL A 44 -5.42 0.33 3.41
CA VAL A 44 -5.18 1.75 3.69
C VAL A 44 -5.83 2.60 2.60
N LEU A 45 -6.56 3.62 3.00
CA LEU A 45 -7.15 4.61 2.10
C LEU A 45 -6.84 6.01 2.60
N THR A 46 -6.37 6.84 1.70
CA THR A 46 -6.38 8.29 1.85
C THR A 46 -7.08 8.88 0.64
N GLU A 47 -8.02 9.76 0.87
CA GLU A 47 -8.78 10.39 -0.21
C GLU A 47 -7.85 11.26 -1.07
N GLY A 48 -8.03 11.20 -2.39
CA GLY A 48 -7.17 11.92 -3.32
C GLY A 48 -7.31 13.45 -3.26
N ASP A 49 -8.34 13.94 -2.58
CA ASP A 49 -8.59 15.35 -2.33
C ASP A 49 -8.16 15.82 -0.93
N ASP A 50 -7.53 14.95 -0.15
CA ASP A 50 -6.92 15.32 1.12
C ASP A 50 -5.90 16.46 0.91
N PRO A 51 -5.89 17.50 1.75
CA PRO A 51 -4.99 18.65 1.60
C PRO A 51 -3.52 18.28 1.57
N TRP A 52 -3.09 17.33 2.39
CA TRP A 52 -1.71 16.86 2.42
C TRP A 52 -1.33 16.08 1.17
N VAL A 53 -2.24 15.26 0.62
CA VAL A 53 -2.03 14.57 -0.66
C VAL A 53 -1.83 15.56 -1.79
N ARG A 54 -2.64 16.62 -1.84
CA ARG A 54 -2.50 17.69 -2.83
C ARG A 54 -1.15 18.40 -2.71
N ASP A 55 -0.72 18.73 -1.50
CA ASP A 55 0.58 19.38 -1.25
C ASP A 55 1.74 18.51 -1.73
N VAL A 56 1.70 17.20 -1.45
CA VAL A 56 2.70 16.25 -1.97
C VAL A 56 2.66 16.17 -3.50
N PHE A 57 1.48 16.16 -4.11
CA PHE A 57 1.35 16.12 -5.58
C PHE A 57 1.86 17.40 -6.24
N GLU A 58 1.64 18.56 -5.64
CA GLU A 58 2.22 19.83 -6.09
C GLU A 58 3.76 19.79 -6.03
N LEU A 59 4.32 19.25 -4.95
CA LEU A 59 5.77 19.06 -4.81
C LEU A 59 6.34 18.13 -5.89
N MET A 60 5.61 17.08 -6.26
CA MET A 60 6.04 16.08 -7.24
C MET A 60 5.90 16.56 -8.69
N THR A 61 4.98 17.46 -8.97
CA THR A 61 4.64 17.90 -10.33
C THR A 61 5.85 18.36 -11.16
N PRO A 62 6.76 19.24 -10.66
CA PRO A 62 7.91 19.68 -11.44
C PRO A 62 8.94 18.58 -11.71
N ARG A 63 9.00 17.55 -10.84
CA ARG A 63 9.91 16.41 -10.99
C ARG A 63 9.40 15.39 -12.01
N LEU A 64 8.10 15.17 -12.05
CA LEU A 64 7.46 14.24 -12.97
C LEU A 64 7.11 14.86 -14.33
N GLY A 65 7.16 16.19 -14.46
CA GLY A 65 6.74 16.92 -15.65
C GLY A 65 5.22 16.95 -15.88
N THR A 66 4.45 16.21 -15.06
CA THR A 66 2.98 16.17 -15.08
C THR A 66 2.45 16.04 -13.67
N ALA A 67 1.25 16.58 -13.43
CA ALA A 67 0.59 16.42 -12.13
C ALA A 67 0.26 14.94 -11.87
N PRO A 68 0.68 14.38 -10.72
CA PRO A 68 0.29 13.03 -10.32
C PRO A 68 -1.24 12.89 -10.22
N ARG A 69 -1.71 11.66 -10.38
CA ARG A 69 -3.11 11.32 -10.15
C ARG A 69 -3.19 10.25 -9.07
N PRO A 70 -4.16 10.33 -8.15
CA PRO A 70 -4.41 9.28 -7.19
C PRO A 70 -4.65 7.95 -7.89
N ARG A 71 -4.01 6.90 -7.39
CA ARG A 71 -4.21 5.52 -7.85
C ARG A 71 -3.95 4.55 -6.72
N GLY A 72 -4.66 3.43 -6.72
CA GLY A 72 -4.41 2.36 -5.77
C GLY A 72 -3.14 1.59 -6.09
N ALA A 73 -2.48 1.09 -5.04
CA ALA A 73 -1.39 0.13 -5.13
C ALA A 73 -1.97 -1.28 -4.87
N PRO A 74 -1.88 -2.22 -5.82
CA PRO A 74 -2.46 -3.56 -5.68
C PRO A 74 -1.54 -4.52 -4.91
N TYR A 75 -0.71 -4.01 -4.00
CA TYR A 75 0.23 -4.77 -3.20
C TYR A 75 0.16 -4.36 -1.73
N PHE A 76 0.62 -5.24 -0.87
CA PHE A 76 0.75 -5.02 0.55
C PHE A 76 2.02 -4.22 0.86
N THR A 77 1.92 -3.32 1.85
CA THR A 77 3.05 -2.58 2.43
C THR A 77 2.88 -2.47 3.94
N ASP A 78 3.93 -2.07 4.63
CA ASP A 78 3.91 -1.78 6.08
C ASP A 78 2.90 -0.68 6.46
N ALA A 79 2.42 0.10 5.49
CA ALA A 79 1.38 1.10 5.71
C ALA A 79 0.12 0.50 6.35
N SER A 80 -0.23 -0.75 6.04
CA SER A 80 -1.37 -1.45 6.65
C SER A 80 -1.23 -1.64 8.17
N ALA A 81 -0.01 -1.70 8.69
CA ALA A 81 0.28 -1.79 10.11
C ALA A 81 0.60 -0.41 10.71
N LEU A 82 1.37 0.41 10.02
CA LEU A 82 1.84 1.70 10.52
C LEU A 82 0.73 2.75 10.58
N THR A 83 -0.15 2.81 9.56
CA THR A 83 -1.22 3.81 9.52
C THR A 83 -2.13 3.74 10.75
N PRO A 84 -2.71 2.58 11.12
CA PRO A 84 -3.51 2.51 12.34
C PRO A 84 -2.68 2.71 13.63
N ALA A 85 -1.44 2.24 13.69
CA ALA A 85 -0.58 2.43 14.84
C ALA A 85 -0.22 3.90 15.09
N CYS A 86 -0.19 4.72 14.04
CA CYS A 86 0.07 6.15 14.10
C CYS A 86 -1.20 7.02 14.22
N GLY A 87 -2.37 6.43 14.43
CA GLY A 87 -3.63 7.17 14.59
C GLY A 87 -4.32 7.52 13.28
N ASN A 88 -4.07 6.76 12.21
CA ASN A 88 -4.65 6.90 10.87
C ASN A 88 -4.37 8.26 10.20
N PRO A 89 -3.11 8.71 10.13
CA PRO A 89 -2.77 9.91 9.37
C PRO A 89 -3.00 9.68 7.87
N PRO A 90 -3.13 10.76 7.06
CA PRO A 90 -3.06 10.65 5.61
C PRO A 90 -1.81 9.88 5.18
N THR A 91 -1.98 8.87 4.35
CA THR A 91 -0.91 7.95 3.99
C THR A 91 -0.79 7.84 2.47
N LEU A 92 0.42 8.00 1.96
CA LEU A 92 0.78 7.78 0.55
C LEU A 92 1.90 6.75 0.46
N ILE A 93 1.86 5.94 -0.60
CA ILE A 93 2.98 5.08 -0.99
C ILE A 93 3.81 5.85 -2.01
N LEU A 94 5.03 6.15 -1.63
CA LEU A 94 5.97 6.94 -2.41
C LEU A 94 7.37 6.34 -2.28
N GLY A 95 8.05 6.18 -3.40
CA GLY A 95 9.41 5.63 -3.41
C GLY A 95 10.09 5.89 -4.75
N PRO A 96 11.44 5.74 -4.81
CA PRO A 96 12.18 5.82 -6.04
C PRO A 96 11.96 4.58 -6.92
N GLY A 97 12.20 4.71 -8.21
CA GLY A 97 12.13 3.61 -9.17
C GLY A 97 10.78 3.46 -9.86
N ASP A 98 10.74 2.47 -10.75
CA ASP A 98 9.52 2.09 -11.44
C ASP A 98 8.89 0.87 -10.75
N MET A 99 7.66 1.04 -10.28
CA MET A 99 6.90 -0.02 -9.64
C MET A 99 6.72 -1.28 -10.54
N ALA A 100 6.78 -1.13 -11.85
CA ALA A 100 6.70 -2.26 -12.77
C ALA A 100 7.91 -3.19 -12.71
N LEU A 101 9.03 -2.72 -12.15
CA LEU A 101 10.25 -3.50 -11.97
C LEU A 101 10.27 -4.24 -10.62
N ALA A 102 9.39 -3.89 -9.68
CA ALA A 102 9.35 -4.51 -8.37
C ALA A 102 9.10 -6.02 -8.47
N HIS A 103 9.91 -6.80 -7.74
CA HIS A 103 9.87 -8.27 -7.73
C HIS A 103 10.17 -8.95 -9.09
N GLN A 104 10.76 -8.21 -10.03
CA GLN A 104 11.24 -8.78 -11.30
C GLN A 104 12.67 -9.29 -11.19
N THR A 105 13.02 -10.24 -12.06
CA THR A 105 14.43 -10.61 -12.23
C THR A 105 15.20 -9.37 -12.72
N ASP A 106 16.38 -9.13 -12.13
CA ASP A 106 17.22 -7.95 -12.40
C ASP A 106 16.52 -6.62 -12.06
N GLU A 107 15.68 -6.59 -11.00
CA GLU A 107 15.12 -5.37 -10.45
C GLU A 107 16.23 -4.35 -10.17
N TYR A 108 16.03 -3.12 -10.61
CA TYR A 108 16.97 -2.04 -10.38
C TYR A 108 16.26 -0.72 -10.10
N CYS A 109 17.00 0.21 -9.49
CA CYS A 109 16.59 1.59 -9.32
C CYS A 109 17.75 2.50 -9.75
N ASP A 110 17.44 3.54 -10.50
CA ASP A 110 18.43 4.55 -10.88
C ASP A 110 18.89 5.33 -9.65
N VAL A 111 20.20 5.52 -9.50
CA VAL A 111 20.79 6.23 -8.35
C VAL A 111 20.26 7.66 -8.27
N ALA A 112 20.07 8.35 -9.38
CA ALA A 112 19.52 9.69 -9.41
C ALA A 112 18.07 9.75 -8.85
N MET A 113 17.28 8.70 -9.05
CA MET A 113 15.94 8.61 -8.45
C MET A 113 15.98 8.40 -6.95
N ILE A 114 16.99 7.70 -6.43
CA ILE A 114 17.19 7.53 -4.98
C ILE A 114 17.55 8.86 -4.32
N GLU A 115 18.46 9.62 -4.93
CA GLU A 115 18.88 10.95 -4.45
C GLU A 115 17.68 11.92 -4.46
N ASP A 116 16.91 11.94 -5.55
CA ASP A 116 15.71 12.79 -5.69
C ASP A 116 14.62 12.40 -4.66
N ALA A 117 14.45 11.11 -4.39
CA ALA A 117 13.53 10.64 -3.36
C ALA A 117 13.94 11.10 -1.95
N ALA A 118 15.23 11.10 -1.63
CA ALA A 118 15.72 11.60 -0.35
C ALA A 118 15.39 13.08 -0.16
N ASP A 119 15.60 13.91 -1.18
CA ASP A 119 15.27 15.34 -1.16
C ASP A 119 13.75 15.58 -1.03
N ILE A 120 12.94 14.73 -1.67
CA ILE A 120 11.49 14.77 -1.57
C ILE A 120 11.04 14.44 -0.14
N TYR A 121 11.58 13.38 0.45
CA TYR A 121 11.24 12.98 1.82
C TYR A 121 11.63 14.05 2.84
N GLU A 122 12.81 14.64 2.71
CA GLU A 122 13.21 15.77 3.55
C GLU A 122 12.23 16.94 3.43
N THR A 123 11.86 17.30 2.21
CA THR A 123 10.92 18.41 1.95
C THR A 123 9.54 18.13 2.54
N ILE A 124 9.01 16.90 2.38
CA ILE A 124 7.74 16.48 2.97
C ILE A 124 7.80 16.55 4.49
N ALA A 125 8.86 16.01 5.10
CA ALA A 125 9.03 16.03 6.54
C ALA A 125 9.11 17.45 7.11
N ARG A 126 9.86 18.34 6.46
CA ARG A 126 9.94 19.76 6.86
C ARG A 126 8.59 20.46 6.78
N ARG A 127 7.84 20.26 5.70
CA ARG A 127 6.50 20.85 5.54
C ARG A 127 5.52 20.33 6.58
N TRP A 128 5.55 19.02 6.86
CA TRP A 128 4.70 18.42 7.89
C TRP A 128 5.01 18.94 9.28
N CYS A 129 6.29 19.12 9.60
CA CYS A 129 6.75 19.60 10.90
C CYS A 129 6.78 21.14 11.03
N GLU A 130 6.44 21.89 9.97
CA GLU A 130 6.48 23.36 9.94
C GLU A 130 7.86 23.96 10.27
N VAL A 131 8.95 23.31 9.80
CA VAL A 131 10.34 23.71 10.04
C VAL A 131 11.14 23.92 8.75
#